data_455eeeb7999ce61f930f00109b19719e
#
_entry.id   455eeeb7999ce61f930f00109b19719e
#
_cell.length_a   1.000
_cell.length_b   1.000
_cell.length_c   1.000
_cell.angle_alpha   90.00
_cell.angle_beta   90.00
_cell.angle_gamma   90.00
#
_symmetry.space_group_name_H-M   'P 1'
#
loop_
_entity.id
_entity.type
_entity.pdbx_description
1 polymer ?
#
loop_
_entity_poly.entity_id
_entity_poly.type
_entity_poly.pdbx_seq_one_letter_code
_entity_poly.pdbx_strand_id
1 'polypeptide(L)'
;IGSGFIYGDAQEMVTNYHVVSRYIEQPDDYELRYLAADGSEGALQLLAVDAVHDLALVRAQAFLGEPLEVSDPPPRGAPLFAMGNPLDLGLTIAAGTNGGVLSQTDGSRILFSGSLNPGMSGGPTFDENGIVVGVNVSTARNDISFIVPSRYLKALAGRRQTDPRSLLQTISHQIRDYQIAYLDKMIDAAWPATTIRRVKVPGAVSPTIRCWDASPKAEPDYLYRQYAISCKNENDIYLSDRLGVGKILYEFLWLESDSL
;
A
#
# COMPACT_ATOMS: atom_id res chain seq x y z
N ILE A 1 -15.92 -4.03 -0.04
CA ILE A 1 -16.53 -2.70 0.09
C ILE A 1 -15.43 -1.70 0.35
N GLY A 2 -15.52 -0.50 -0.26
CA GLY A 2 -14.60 0.62 -0.07
C GLY A 2 -15.23 1.92 -0.50
N SER A 3 -14.47 2.99 -0.44
CA SER A 3 -14.85 4.33 -0.90
C SER A 3 -14.19 4.66 -2.24
N GLY A 4 -14.62 5.74 -2.87
CA GLY A 4 -14.02 6.28 -4.08
C GLY A 4 -14.38 7.75 -4.25
N PHE A 5 -13.76 8.40 -5.22
CA PHE A 5 -14.06 9.79 -5.58
C PHE A 5 -13.88 10.03 -7.08
N ILE A 6 -14.56 11.04 -7.60
CA ILE A 6 -14.58 11.38 -9.01
C ILE A 6 -13.25 12.05 -9.38
N TYR A 7 -12.58 11.55 -10.45
CA TYR A 7 -11.27 12.01 -10.87
C TYR A 7 -11.11 12.02 -12.38
N GLY A 8 -10.66 13.13 -12.92
CA GLY A 8 -10.30 13.32 -14.34
C GLY A 8 -11.47 13.50 -15.29
N ASP A 9 -12.49 12.65 -15.18
CA ASP A 9 -13.71 12.69 -15.99
C ASP A 9 -14.92 12.53 -15.08
N ALA A 10 -16.03 13.15 -15.43
CA ALA A 10 -17.29 13.13 -14.63
C ALA A 10 -17.94 11.75 -14.49
N GLN A 11 -17.46 10.75 -15.20
CA GLN A 11 -17.87 9.35 -15.11
C GLN A 11 -16.81 8.44 -14.51
N GLU A 12 -15.61 8.96 -14.21
CA GLU A 12 -14.50 8.16 -13.68
C GLU A 12 -14.31 8.37 -12.19
N MET A 13 -13.98 7.28 -11.51
CA MET A 13 -13.69 7.28 -10.07
C MET A 13 -12.37 6.58 -9.79
N VAL A 14 -11.65 7.11 -8.82
CA VAL A 14 -10.50 6.42 -8.20
C VAL A 14 -10.96 5.68 -6.96
N THR A 15 -10.40 4.51 -6.74
CA THR A 15 -10.47 3.72 -5.51
C THR A 15 -9.15 2.96 -5.30
N ASN A 16 -9.06 2.12 -4.28
CA ASN A 16 -7.90 1.24 -4.12
C ASN A 16 -8.02 -0.03 -4.98
N TYR A 17 -6.85 -0.59 -5.37
CA TYR A 17 -6.76 -1.88 -6.05
C TYR A 17 -7.35 -3.01 -5.19
N HIS A 18 -7.04 -3.07 -3.89
CA HIS A 18 -7.57 -4.11 -3.00
C HIS A 18 -9.10 -4.10 -2.89
N VAL A 19 -9.77 -2.97 -3.15
CA VAL A 19 -11.25 -2.88 -3.17
C VAL A 19 -11.84 -3.62 -4.38
N VAL A 20 -11.12 -3.64 -5.50
CA VAL A 20 -11.57 -4.25 -6.77
C VAL A 20 -10.92 -5.60 -7.07
N SER A 21 -9.98 -6.06 -6.25
CA SER A 21 -9.14 -7.24 -6.50
C SER A 21 -9.95 -8.52 -6.69
N ARG A 22 -11.01 -8.72 -5.92
CA ARG A 22 -11.89 -9.91 -6.06
C ARG A 22 -12.58 -9.98 -7.42
N TYR A 23 -13.00 -8.83 -7.96
CA TYR A 23 -13.54 -8.78 -9.31
C TYR A 23 -12.49 -9.16 -10.37
N ILE A 24 -11.23 -8.75 -10.17
CA ILE A 24 -10.14 -9.09 -11.08
C ILE A 24 -9.82 -10.58 -11.05
N GLU A 25 -9.86 -11.18 -9.86
CA GLU A 25 -9.58 -12.62 -9.67
C GLU A 25 -10.71 -13.52 -10.16
N GLN A 26 -11.95 -13.10 -9.97
CA GLN A 26 -13.16 -13.90 -10.20
C GLN A 26 -14.24 -13.02 -10.89
N PRO A 27 -14.01 -12.59 -12.14
CA PRO A 27 -14.91 -11.65 -12.82
C PRO A 27 -16.30 -12.24 -13.13
N ASP A 28 -16.43 -13.56 -13.14
CA ASP A 28 -17.72 -14.26 -13.34
C ASP A 28 -18.56 -14.30 -12.05
N ASP A 29 -17.93 -14.15 -10.88
CA ASP A 29 -18.58 -14.26 -9.56
C ASP A 29 -18.87 -12.90 -8.92
N TYR A 30 -18.18 -11.83 -9.35
CA TYR A 30 -18.26 -10.50 -8.76
C TYR A 30 -18.60 -9.43 -9.80
N GLU A 31 -19.37 -8.44 -9.38
CA GLU A 31 -19.67 -7.23 -10.14
C GLU A 31 -19.16 -6.00 -9.37
N LEU A 32 -18.62 -5.03 -10.10
CA LEU A 32 -18.29 -3.72 -9.53
C LEU A 32 -19.50 -2.79 -9.61
N ARG A 33 -19.91 -2.24 -8.48
CA ARG A 33 -21.02 -1.28 -8.40
C ARG A 33 -20.62 -0.09 -7.53
N TYR A 34 -21.24 1.06 -7.79
CA TYR A 34 -21.17 2.22 -6.89
C TYR A 34 -22.51 2.48 -6.23
N LEU A 35 -22.44 3.09 -5.06
CA LEU A 35 -23.54 3.73 -4.36
C LEU A 35 -23.07 5.15 -4.03
N ALA A 36 -23.72 6.17 -4.61
CA ALA A 36 -23.40 7.56 -4.38
C ALA A 36 -24.11 8.11 -3.12
N ALA A 37 -23.66 9.27 -2.65
CA ALA A 37 -24.22 9.90 -1.44
C ALA A 37 -25.69 10.30 -1.56
N ASP A 38 -26.18 10.52 -2.77
CA ASP A 38 -27.60 10.81 -3.06
C ASP A 38 -28.47 9.55 -3.18
N GLY A 39 -27.88 8.35 -2.98
CA GLY A 39 -28.55 7.06 -3.11
C GLY A 39 -28.59 6.51 -4.54
N SER A 40 -28.05 7.21 -5.53
CA SER A 40 -27.91 6.65 -6.88
C SER A 40 -26.89 5.52 -6.91
N GLU A 41 -27.16 4.50 -7.70
CA GLU A 41 -26.29 3.34 -7.85
C GLU A 41 -26.16 2.89 -9.30
N GLY A 42 -25.11 2.13 -9.61
CA GLY A 42 -24.93 1.57 -10.93
C GLY A 42 -23.69 0.69 -11.03
N ALA A 43 -23.57 0.04 -12.20
CA ALA A 43 -22.41 -0.78 -12.51
C ALA A 43 -21.18 0.08 -12.84
N LEU A 44 -20.00 -0.47 -12.54
CA LEU A 44 -18.71 0.13 -12.85
C LEU A 44 -17.91 -0.78 -13.79
N GLN A 45 -17.21 -0.16 -14.71
CA GLN A 45 -16.21 -0.80 -15.56
C GLN A 45 -14.82 -0.48 -14.98
N LEU A 46 -13.97 -1.48 -14.82
CA LEU A 46 -12.57 -1.29 -14.44
C LEU A 46 -11.77 -0.82 -15.66
N LEU A 47 -11.09 0.31 -15.55
CA LEU A 47 -10.29 0.92 -16.61
C LEU A 47 -8.80 0.73 -16.45
N ALA A 48 -8.29 0.86 -15.22
CA ALA A 48 -6.87 0.77 -14.95
C ALA A 48 -6.61 0.29 -13.52
N VAL A 49 -5.45 -0.32 -13.32
CA VAL A 49 -4.94 -0.68 -11.99
C VAL A 49 -3.47 -0.30 -11.84
N ASP A 50 -3.10 0.03 -10.61
CA ASP A 50 -1.74 0.14 -10.14
C ASP A 50 -1.63 -0.70 -8.86
N ALA A 51 -1.27 -1.97 -9.02
CA ALA A 51 -1.19 -2.92 -7.91
C ALA A 51 -0.05 -2.57 -6.94
N VAL A 52 1.03 -1.94 -7.43
CA VAL A 52 2.18 -1.53 -6.61
C VAL A 52 1.78 -0.42 -5.64
N HIS A 53 0.99 0.55 -6.10
CA HIS A 53 0.56 1.69 -5.28
C HIS A 53 -0.85 1.50 -4.71
N ASP A 54 -1.48 0.34 -4.96
CA ASP A 54 -2.82 0.02 -4.47
C ASP A 54 -3.90 1.00 -4.96
N LEU A 55 -3.93 1.28 -6.28
CA LEU A 55 -4.89 2.18 -6.90
C LEU A 55 -5.66 1.48 -8.04
N ALA A 56 -6.90 1.89 -8.24
CA ALA A 56 -7.73 1.48 -9.37
C ALA A 56 -8.53 2.67 -9.92
N LEU A 57 -8.74 2.69 -11.24
CA LEU A 57 -9.59 3.62 -11.95
C LEU A 57 -10.78 2.85 -12.52
N VAL A 58 -11.98 3.30 -12.21
CA VAL A 58 -13.24 2.71 -12.67
C VAL A 58 -14.10 3.77 -13.34
N ARG A 59 -15.03 3.34 -14.21
CA ARG A 59 -15.95 4.22 -14.94
C ARG A 59 -17.39 3.76 -14.76
N ALA A 60 -18.29 4.70 -14.47
CA ALA A 60 -19.74 4.53 -14.52
C ALA A 60 -20.28 4.90 -15.91
N GLN A 61 -21.46 4.39 -16.26
CA GLN A 61 -22.18 4.85 -17.45
C GLN A 61 -22.88 6.20 -17.23
N ALA A 62 -23.28 6.46 -16.00
CA ALA A 62 -23.94 7.69 -15.62
C ALA A 62 -22.93 8.81 -15.31
N PHE A 63 -23.36 10.05 -15.40
CA PHE A 63 -22.68 11.20 -14.83
C PHE A 63 -22.69 11.10 -13.32
N LEU A 64 -21.53 11.15 -12.68
CA LEU A 64 -21.37 11.01 -11.23
C LEU A 64 -21.24 12.37 -10.52
N GLY A 65 -20.79 13.39 -11.21
CA GLY A 65 -20.55 14.73 -10.68
C GLY A 65 -19.25 15.33 -11.22
N GLU A 66 -18.86 16.49 -10.67
CA GLU A 66 -17.62 17.15 -11.08
C GLU A 66 -16.39 16.45 -10.48
N PRO A 67 -15.32 16.29 -11.27
CA PRO A 67 -14.05 15.75 -10.78
C PRO A 67 -13.45 16.64 -9.68
N LEU A 68 -12.89 16.01 -8.66
CA LEU A 68 -12.19 16.73 -7.61
C LEU A 68 -10.83 17.24 -8.08
N GLU A 69 -10.47 18.43 -7.64
CA GLU A 69 -9.14 19.00 -7.86
C GLU A 69 -8.09 18.23 -7.06
N VAL A 70 -6.91 18.03 -7.68
CA VAL A 70 -5.82 17.22 -7.09
C VAL A 70 -4.52 18.01 -7.09
N SER A 71 -3.81 18.02 -5.97
CA SER A 71 -2.48 18.60 -5.81
C SER A 71 -1.52 17.66 -5.09
N ASP A 72 -0.24 18.00 -5.06
CA ASP A 72 0.74 17.31 -4.23
C ASP A 72 0.45 17.50 -2.74
N PRO A 73 0.79 16.51 -1.89
CA PRO A 73 0.59 16.61 -0.45
C PRO A 73 1.34 17.80 0.16
N PRO A 74 0.71 18.53 1.12
CA PRO A 74 1.35 19.63 1.84
C PRO A 74 2.52 19.11 2.70
N PRO A 75 3.38 20.00 3.27
CA PRO A 75 4.49 19.60 4.11
C PRO A 75 4.09 18.76 5.32
N ARG A 76 5.05 18.01 5.85
CA ARG A 76 4.88 17.24 7.10
C ARG A 76 4.40 18.14 8.23
N GLY A 77 3.41 17.67 8.99
CA GLY A 77 2.75 18.40 10.08
C GLY A 77 1.50 19.16 9.65
N ALA A 78 1.27 19.38 8.35
CA ALA A 78 0.06 20.04 7.88
C ALA A 78 -1.21 19.22 8.18
N PRO A 79 -2.36 19.89 8.44
CA PRO A 79 -3.63 19.21 8.65
C PRO A 79 -4.09 18.49 7.37
N LEU A 80 -4.71 17.34 7.56
CA LEU A 80 -5.31 16.53 6.50
C LEU A 80 -6.68 16.00 6.95
N PHE A 81 -7.58 15.82 5.98
CA PHE A 81 -8.96 15.39 6.21
C PHE A 81 -9.28 14.23 5.28
N ALA A 82 -9.33 13.02 5.83
CA ALA A 82 -9.67 11.82 5.08
C ALA A 82 -11.17 11.58 5.09
N MET A 83 -11.78 11.39 3.92
CA MET A 83 -13.23 11.13 3.77
C MET A 83 -13.45 9.69 3.29
N GLY A 84 -14.52 9.06 3.77
CA GLY A 84 -14.93 7.73 3.33
C GLY A 84 -16.16 7.24 4.09
N ASN A 85 -16.60 6.01 3.80
CA ASN A 85 -17.76 5.38 4.44
C ASN A 85 -17.30 4.22 5.36
N PRO A 86 -16.91 4.51 6.62
CA PRO A 86 -16.43 3.49 7.54
C PRO A 86 -17.57 2.54 7.91
N LEU A 87 -17.35 1.22 7.74
CA LEU A 87 -18.28 0.17 8.17
C LEU A 87 -19.72 0.34 7.66
N ASP A 88 -19.89 1.05 6.54
CA ASP A 88 -21.20 1.39 5.94
C ASP A 88 -22.12 2.24 6.86
N LEU A 89 -21.49 3.11 7.67
CA LEU A 89 -22.19 4.01 8.60
C LEU A 89 -22.50 5.39 7.99
N GLY A 90 -22.21 5.58 6.70
CA GLY A 90 -22.33 6.86 6.00
C GLY A 90 -21.01 7.60 5.85
N LEU A 91 -21.01 8.64 5.00
CA LEU A 91 -19.82 9.45 4.76
C LEU A 91 -19.33 10.14 6.03
N THR A 92 -18.07 9.94 6.34
CA THR A 92 -17.41 10.45 7.55
C THR A 92 -16.08 11.10 7.19
N ILE A 93 -15.68 12.12 7.95
CA ILE A 93 -14.38 12.78 7.85
C ILE A 93 -13.55 12.44 9.07
N ALA A 94 -12.36 11.91 8.86
CA ALA A 94 -11.34 11.73 9.88
C ALA A 94 -10.28 12.84 9.74
N ALA A 95 -10.12 13.66 10.77
CA ALA A 95 -9.09 14.67 10.83
C ALA A 95 -7.77 14.11 11.35
N GLY A 96 -6.66 14.59 10.81
CA GLY A 96 -5.32 14.19 11.22
C GLY A 96 -4.27 15.13 10.63
N THR A 97 -3.02 14.68 10.60
CA THR A 97 -1.89 15.44 10.04
C THR A 97 -1.06 14.57 9.10
N ASN A 98 -0.35 15.23 8.20
CA ASN A 98 0.69 14.60 7.38
C ASN A 98 1.88 14.20 8.28
N GLY A 99 2.02 12.92 8.58
CA GLY A 99 3.13 12.38 9.38
C GLY A 99 4.44 12.26 8.59
N GLY A 100 4.41 12.54 7.28
CA GLY A 100 5.54 12.43 6.37
C GLY A 100 5.57 11.12 5.59
N VAL A 101 6.40 11.12 4.57
CA VAL A 101 6.62 9.95 3.71
C VAL A 101 7.38 8.87 4.47
N LEU A 102 6.91 7.64 4.39
CA LEU A 102 7.56 6.50 5.00
C LEU A 102 8.76 6.04 4.16
N SER A 103 9.95 6.13 4.72
CA SER A 103 11.18 5.68 4.07
C SER A 103 11.18 4.17 3.78
N GLN A 104 10.43 3.40 4.57
CA GLN A 104 10.33 1.94 4.42
C GLN A 104 9.42 1.50 3.26
N THR A 105 8.70 2.40 2.62
CA THR A 105 7.76 2.11 1.53
C THR A 105 8.19 2.66 0.17
N ASP A 106 9.47 2.94 0.00
CA ASP A 106 10.04 3.56 -1.22
C ASP A 106 9.30 4.86 -1.64
N GLY A 107 8.73 5.57 -0.66
CA GLY A 107 7.99 6.82 -0.86
C GLY A 107 6.54 6.65 -1.33
N SER A 108 6.04 5.42 -1.40
CA SER A 108 4.68 5.14 -1.88
C SER A 108 3.57 5.35 -0.84
N ARG A 109 3.91 5.69 0.40
CA ARG A 109 2.95 5.91 1.49
C ARG A 109 3.32 7.13 2.32
N ILE A 110 2.29 7.87 2.74
CA ILE A 110 2.36 8.92 3.74
C ILE A 110 1.69 8.40 5.01
N LEU A 111 2.33 8.61 6.15
CA LEU A 111 1.73 8.34 7.45
C LEU A 111 0.65 9.40 7.73
N PHE A 112 -0.55 8.95 8.04
CA PHE A 112 -1.65 9.80 8.47
C PHE A 112 -1.91 9.58 9.97
N SER A 113 -1.96 10.65 10.76
CA SER A 113 -2.13 10.55 12.21
C SER A 113 -3.60 10.33 12.64
N GLY A 114 -4.56 10.52 11.73
CA GLY A 114 -5.96 10.20 11.98
C GLY A 114 -6.26 8.72 11.77
N SER A 115 -7.37 8.25 12.29
CA SER A 115 -7.79 6.85 12.17
C SER A 115 -8.58 6.61 10.89
N LEU A 116 -8.14 5.64 10.08
CA LEU A 116 -8.89 5.13 8.94
C LEU A 116 -9.46 3.76 9.28
N ASN A 117 -10.76 3.61 9.12
CA ASN A 117 -11.47 2.35 9.36
C ASN A 117 -11.75 1.61 8.05
N PRO A 118 -11.98 0.28 8.10
CA PRO A 118 -12.46 -0.49 6.95
C PRO A 118 -13.67 0.17 6.30
N GLY A 119 -13.67 0.28 4.97
CA GLY A 119 -14.67 1.02 4.19
C GLY A 119 -14.21 2.42 3.77
N MET A 120 -13.25 3.06 4.45
CA MET A 120 -12.67 4.35 4.03
C MET A 120 -11.60 4.21 2.94
N SER A 121 -11.08 3.01 2.72
CA SER A 121 -10.12 2.72 1.66
C SER A 121 -10.63 3.15 0.29
N GLY A 122 -9.79 3.85 -0.49
CA GLY A 122 -10.11 4.39 -1.80
C GLY A 122 -10.73 5.78 -1.79
N GLY A 123 -11.19 6.25 -0.63
CA GLY A 123 -11.69 7.61 -0.46
C GLY A 123 -10.60 8.67 -0.55
N PRO A 124 -10.96 9.94 -0.77
CA PRO A 124 -10.00 11.04 -0.88
C PRO A 124 -9.48 11.47 0.49
N THR A 125 -8.23 11.93 0.51
CA THR A 125 -7.69 12.77 1.58
C THR A 125 -7.50 14.17 1.06
N PHE A 126 -8.03 15.15 1.77
CA PHE A 126 -7.97 16.58 1.43
C PHE A 126 -6.95 17.33 2.29
N ASP A 127 -6.44 18.42 1.74
CA ASP A 127 -5.78 19.48 2.51
C ASP A 127 -6.85 20.43 3.15
N GLU A 128 -6.38 21.49 3.81
CA GLU A 128 -7.25 22.50 4.43
C GLU A 128 -8.05 23.35 3.42
N ASN A 129 -7.69 23.34 2.14
CA ASN A 129 -8.38 24.05 1.07
C ASN A 129 -9.44 23.17 0.36
N GLY A 130 -9.58 21.91 0.77
CA GLY A 130 -10.49 20.96 0.12
C GLY A 130 -9.95 20.35 -1.18
N ILE A 131 -8.64 20.43 -1.42
CA ILE A 131 -7.97 19.84 -2.58
C ILE A 131 -7.50 18.43 -2.22
N VAL A 132 -7.73 17.47 -3.10
CA VAL A 132 -7.31 16.07 -2.88
C VAL A 132 -5.80 15.96 -2.99
N VAL A 133 -5.17 15.43 -1.94
CA VAL A 133 -3.71 15.24 -1.87
C VAL A 133 -3.30 13.77 -1.83
N GLY A 134 -4.27 12.87 -1.75
CA GLY A 134 -4.02 11.44 -1.77
C GLY A 134 -5.26 10.58 -1.60
N VAL A 135 -5.04 9.27 -1.59
CA VAL A 135 -6.06 8.22 -1.48
C VAL A 135 -5.88 7.44 -0.19
N ASN A 136 -6.95 7.30 0.58
CA ASN A 136 -6.94 6.59 1.85
C ASN A 136 -6.60 5.11 1.67
N VAL A 137 -5.75 4.58 2.54
CA VAL A 137 -5.51 3.14 2.67
C VAL A 137 -5.69 2.76 4.14
N SER A 138 -6.80 2.11 4.45
CA SER A 138 -7.06 1.54 5.77
C SER A 138 -6.36 0.21 5.91
N THR A 139 -5.61 0.00 6.98
CA THR A 139 -4.98 -1.27 7.30
C THR A 139 -5.61 -1.85 8.55
N ALA A 140 -5.95 -3.14 8.50
CA ALA A 140 -6.54 -3.84 9.65
C ALA A 140 -5.55 -4.13 10.79
N ARG A 141 -4.29 -3.65 10.68
CA ARG A 141 -3.24 -3.93 11.66
C ARG A 141 -2.70 -2.64 12.27
N ASN A 142 -2.65 -2.60 13.61
CA ASN A 142 -1.90 -1.65 14.44
C ASN A 142 -2.35 -0.18 14.42
N ASP A 143 -3.60 0.13 14.13
CA ASP A 143 -4.15 1.51 14.14
C ASP A 143 -3.29 2.53 13.37
N ILE A 144 -2.53 2.06 12.35
CA ILE A 144 -1.70 2.90 11.52
C ILE A 144 -2.43 3.17 10.21
N SER A 145 -2.66 4.43 9.92
CA SER A 145 -3.35 4.91 8.72
C SER A 145 -2.35 5.41 7.69
N PHE A 146 -2.59 5.09 6.43
CA PHE A 146 -1.74 5.50 5.32
C PHE A 146 -2.54 6.21 4.23
N ILE A 147 -1.82 7.04 3.48
CA ILE A 147 -2.35 7.71 2.29
C ILE A 147 -1.40 7.41 1.13
N VAL A 148 -1.95 7.03 -0.01
CA VAL A 148 -1.23 6.98 -1.28
C VAL A 148 -1.17 8.41 -1.83
N PRO A 149 0.02 8.98 -2.05
CA PRO A 149 0.14 10.34 -2.59
C PRO A 149 -0.53 10.49 -3.96
N SER A 150 -1.17 11.63 -4.18
CA SER A 150 -1.89 11.98 -5.43
C SER A 150 -1.05 11.89 -6.70
N ARG A 151 0.27 12.06 -6.64
CA ARG A 151 1.17 11.98 -7.79
C ARG A 151 1.05 10.69 -8.59
N TYR A 152 0.56 9.60 -7.98
CA TYR A 152 0.36 8.33 -8.65
C TYR A 152 -0.93 8.28 -9.49
N LEU A 153 -1.89 9.19 -9.25
CA LEU A 153 -3.17 9.24 -9.98
C LEU A 153 -2.99 9.57 -11.46
N LYS A 154 -2.09 10.49 -11.79
CA LYS A 154 -1.79 10.84 -13.19
C LYS A 154 -1.25 9.65 -13.96
N ALA A 155 -0.34 8.88 -13.36
CA ALA A 155 0.21 7.67 -13.97
C ALA A 155 -0.87 6.60 -14.15
N LEU A 156 -1.75 6.41 -13.15
CA LEU A 156 -2.89 5.49 -13.23
C LEU A 156 -3.81 5.86 -14.40
N ALA A 157 -4.20 7.13 -14.52
CA ALA A 157 -5.07 7.60 -15.59
C ALA A 157 -4.46 7.41 -17.00
N GLY A 158 -3.14 7.42 -17.11
CA GLY A 158 -2.44 7.12 -18.38
C GLY A 158 -2.44 5.64 -18.77
N ARG A 159 -2.86 4.72 -17.88
CA ARG A 159 -2.83 3.26 -18.10
C ARG A 159 -4.19 2.66 -18.46
N ARG A 160 -5.17 3.46 -18.91
CA ARG A 160 -6.51 2.97 -19.27
C ARG A 160 -6.44 1.81 -20.24
N GLN A 161 -7.16 0.74 -19.94
CA GLN A 161 -7.30 -0.45 -20.77
C GLN A 161 -8.78 -0.82 -20.86
N THR A 162 -9.15 -1.43 -21.99
CA THR A 162 -10.54 -1.83 -22.24
C THR A 162 -10.76 -3.33 -22.15
N ASP A 163 -9.68 -4.14 -22.14
CA ASP A 163 -9.75 -5.60 -22.06
C ASP A 163 -9.42 -6.09 -20.65
N PRO A 164 -10.37 -6.70 -19.91
CA PRO A 164 -10.14 -7.26 -18.58
C PRO A 164 -9.04 -8.32 -18.55
N ARG A 165 -8.84 -9.10 -19.63
CA ARG A 165 -7.79 -10.13 -19.70
C ARG A 165 -6.39 -9.53 -19.67
N SER A 166 -6.23 -8.32 -20.17
CA SER A 166 -4.96 -7.60 -20.13
C SER A 166 -4.60 -7.09 -18.74
N LEU A 167 -5.56 -6.99 -17.82
CA LEU A 167 -5.33 -6.50 -16.44
C LEU A 167 -4.42 -7.42 -15.63
N LEU A 168 -4.63 -8.74 -15.70
CA LEU A 168 -3.76 -9.71 -15.00
C LEU A 168 -2.32 -9.67 -15.52
N GLN A 169 -2.15 -9.53 -16.85
CA GLN A 169 -0.81 -9.36 -17.43
C GLN A 169 -0.19 -8.04 -17.00
N THR A 170 -0.97 -6.96 -16.97
CA THR A 170 -0.53 -5.64 -16.50
C THR A 170 -0.07 -5.69 -15.06
N ILE A 171 -0.84 -6.30 -14.16
CA ILE A 171 -0.48 -6.50 -12.75
C ILE A 171 0.83 -7.29 -12.65
N SER A 172 0.94 -8.41 -13.38
CA SER A 172 2.14 -9.24 -13.41
C SER A 172 3.38 -8.45 -13.86
N HIS A 173 3.26 -7.62 -14.89
CA HIS A 173 4.34 -6.75 -15.36
C HIS A 173 4.69 -5.68 -14.34
N GLN A 174 3.71 -5.00 -13.73
CA GLN A 174 3.95 -3.99 -12.70
C GLN A 174 4.75 -4.56 -11.53
N ILE A 175 4.34 -5.74 -11.05
CA ILE A 175 5.02 -6.41 -9.92
C ILE A 175 6.42 -6.85 -10.31
N ARG A 176 6.58 -7.49 -11.47
CA ARG A 176 7.88 -7.92 -11.96
C ARG A 176 8.84 -6.72 -12.10
N ASP A 177 8.40 -5.65 -12.75
CA ASP A 177 9.25 -4.50 -13.03
C ASP A 177 9.62 -3.77 -11.73
N TYR A 178 8.69 -3.68 -10.78
CA TYR A 178 8.95 -3.15 -9.44
C TYR A 178 9.98 -4.01 -8.69
N GLN A 179 9.79 -5.35 -8.69
CA GLN A 179 10.70 -6.26 -7.99
C GLN A 179 12.10 -6.26 -8.60
N ILE A 180 12.22 -6.24 -9.92
CA ILE A 180 13.51 -6.14 -10.61
C ILE A 180 14.20 -4.84 -10.20
N ALA A 181 13.53 -3.69 -10.34
CA ALA A 181 14.11 -2.39 -9.98
C ALA A 181 14.51 -2.31 -8.50
N TYR A 182 13.74 -2.95 -7.61
CA TYR A 182 14.04 -3.00 -6.18
C TYR A 182 15.28 -3.87 -5.89
N LEU A 183 15.37 -5.07 -6.52
CA LEU A 183 16.49 -5.98 -6.37
C LEU A 183 17.77 -5.40 -6.97
N ASP A 184 17.71 -4.75 -8.14
CA ASP A 184 18.86 -4.08 -8.75
C ASP A 184 19.43 -3.02 -7.82
N LYS A 185 18.58 -2.17 -7.24
CA LYS A 185 19.01 -1.19 -6.23
C LYS A 185 19.70 -1.84 -5.01
N MET A 186 19.24 -3.01 -4.59
CA MET A 186 19.87 -3.73 -3.48
C MET A 186 21.22 -4.34 -3.88
N ILE A 187 21.33 -4.89 -5.08
CA ILE A 187 22.56 -5.51 -5.57
C ILE A 187 23.64 -4.45 -5.77
N ASP A 188 23.27 -3.28 -6.30
CA ASP A 188 24.19 -2.17 -6.56
C ASP A 188 24.56 -1.37 -5.30
N ALA A 189 23.81 -1.55 -4.20
CA ALA A 189 24.07 -0.84 -2.96
C ALA A 189 25.31 -1.39 -2.22
N ALA A 190 26.00 -0.52 -1.48
CA ALA A 190 26.98 -0.96 -0.49
C ALA A 190 26.25 -1.70 0.65
N TRP A 191 26.67 -2.92 0.92
CA TRP A 191 26.08 -3.72 2.00
C TRP A 191 26.79 -3.42 3.33
N PRO A 192 26.17 -2.63 4.23
CA PRO A 192 26.77 -2.33 5.52
C PRO A 192 26.90 -3.63 6.32
N ALA A 193 28.05 -3.81 6.96
CA ALA A 193 28.25 -4.97 7.83
C ALA A 193 27.63 -4.72 9.20
N THR A 194 26.98 -5.73 9.74
CA THR A 194 26.66 -5.86 11.17
C THR A 194 27.42 -7.04 11.77
N THR A 195 27.42 -7.19 13.09
CA THR A 195 28.19 -8.24 13.76
C THR A 195 27.25 -9.16 14.53
N ILE A 196 27.34 -10.45 14.24
CA ILE A 196 26.75 -11.51 15.05
C ILE A 196 27.89 -12.23 15.78
N ARG A 197 27.94 -12.10 17.08
CA ARG A 197 29.07 -12.58 17.91
C ARG A 197 30.41 -12.02 17.39
N ARG A 198 31.23 -12.83 16.76
CA ARG A 198 32.57 -12.50 16.22
C ARG A 198 32.65 -12.48 14.69
N VAL A 199 31.52 -12.65 14.02
CA VAL A 199 31.45 -12.69 12.54
C VAL A 199 30.71 -11.46 12.02
N LYS A 200 31.26 -10.86 10.97
CA LYS A 200 30.60 -9.80 10.21
C LYS A 200 29.68 -10.42 9.17
N VAL A 201 28.44 -9.97 9.16
CA VAL A 201 27.39 -10.37 8.19
C VAL A 201 26.78 -9.13 7.55
N PRO A 202 26.12 -9.23 6.38
CA PRO A 202 25.36 -8.12 5.83
C PRO A 202 24.29 -7.63 6.82
N GLY A 203 24.21 -6.33 7.02
CA GLY A 203 23.16 -5.67 7.77
C GLY A 203 22.01 -5.23 6.88
N ALA A 204 21.45 -4.02 7.10
CA ALA A 204 20.38 -3.46 6.28
C ALA A 204 20.90 -3.07 4.89
N VAL A 205 20.69 -3.93 3.88
CA VAL A 205 21.20 -3.77 2.51
C VAL A 205 20.40 -2.75 1.68
N SER A 206 19.37 -2.14 2.26
CA SER A 206 18.54 -1.09 1.65
C SER A 206 17.97 -0.20 2.77
N PRO A 207 17.72 1.09 2.52
CA PRO A 207 17.02 1.96 3.49
C PRO A 207 15.63 1.47 3.90
N THR A 208 15.01 0.62 3.09
CA THR A 208 13.69 0.02 3.37
C THR A 208 13.78 -1.24 4.22
N ILE A 209 14.97 -1.77 4.47
CA ILE A 209 15.21 -2.98 5.29
C ILE A 209 15.60 -2.57 6.70
N ARG A 210 14.99 -3.23 7.67
CA ARG A 210 15.35 -3.14 9.09
C ARG A 210 15.92 -4.47 9.56
N CYS A 211 16.97 -4.38 10.38
CA CYS A 211 17.56 -5.53 11.04
C CYS A 211 17.40 -5.40 12.57
N TRP A 212 17.18 -6.53 13.24
CA TRP A 212 17.11 -6.62 14.69
C TRP A 212 17.70 -7.92 15.19
N ASP A 213 18.01 -7.93 16.48
CA ASP A 213 18.39 -9.16 17.20
C ASP A 213 17.14 -10.05 17.34
N ALA A 214 17.19 -11.23 16.74
CA ALA A 214 16.15 -12.25 16.77
C ALA A 214 16.59 -13.48 17.59
N SER A 215 17.64 -13.33 18.43
CA SER A 215 18.15 -14.41 19.26
C SER A 215 17.07 -14.89 20.24
N PRO A 216 16.81 -16.19 20.34
CA PRO A 216 15.91 -16.74 21.34
C PRO A 216 16.48 -16.52 22.74
N LYS A 217 15.61 -16.52 23.74
CA LYS A 217 16.06 -16.51 25.13
C LYS A 217 16.87 -17.78 25.39
N ALA A 218 18.03 -17.62 26.04
CA ALA A 218 18.84 -18.76 26.44
C ALA A 218 18.07 -19.62 27.49
N GLU A 219 17.98 -20.92 27.24
CA GLU A 219 17.45 -21.90 28.14
C GLU A 219 18.60 -22.79 28.68
N PRO A 220 18.61 -23.12 30.00
CA PRO A 220 19.73 -23.83 30.65
C PRO A 220 20.00 -25.22 30.08
N ASP A 221 18.98 -25.89 29.52
CA ASP A 221 19.05 -27.29 29.07
C ASP A 221 19.39 -27.45 27.59
N TYR A 222 19.66 -26.36 26.88
CA TYR A 222 20.05 -26.45 25.46
C TYR A 222 21.53 -26.81 25.31
N LEU A 223 21.80 -27.74 24.40
CA LEU A 223 23.15 -28.18 24.03
C LEU A 223 23.94 -27.10 23.29
N TYR A 224 23.28 -26.01 22.87
CA TYR A 224 23.87 -24.89 22.13
C TYR A 224 23.16 -23.59 22.45
N ARG A 225 23.86 -22.50 22.27
CA ARG A 225 23.29 -21.15 22.28
C ARG A 225 23.08 -20.68 20.83
N GLN A 226 21.91 -20.16 20.54
CA GLN A 226 21.59 -19.58 19.24
C GLN A 226 21.61 -18.06 19.33
N TYR A 227 22.26 -17.46 18.37
CA TYR A 227 22.21 -16.02 18.12
C TYR A 227 21.69 -15.81 16.71
N ALA A 228 20.80 -14.84 16.54
CA ALA A 228 20.16 -14.57 15.26
C ALA A 228 20.08 -13.06 15.00
N ILE A 229 20.31 -12.68 13.75
CA ILE A 229 19.97 -11.36 13.22
C ILE A 229 18.98 -11.58 12.11
N SER A 230 17.79 -11.02 12.24
CA SER A 230 16.75 -11.05 11.21
C SER A 230 16.61 -9.68 10.58
N CYS A 231 16.51 -9.64 9.26
CA CYS A 231 16.39 -8.43 8.46
C CYS A 231 15.24 -8.56 7.49
N LYS A 232 14.32 -7.59 7.46
CA LYS A 232 13.22 -7.58 6.50
C LYS A 232 12.85 -6.17 6.05
N ASN A 233 12.22 -6.08 4.88
CA ASN A 233 11.53 -4.88 4.45
C ASN A 233 10.08 -4.87 4.95
N GLU A 234 9.48 -3.67 4.97
CA GLU A 234 8.05 -3.48 5.29
C GLU A 234 7.18 -3.34 4.03
N ASN A 235 7.76 -3.51 2.84
CA ASN A 235 7.02 -3.47 1.60
C ASN A 235 6.11 -4.70 1.50
N ASP A 236 4.82 -4.45 1.38
CA ASP A 236 3.80 -5.47 1.17
C ASP A 236 2.88 -4.98 0.06
N ILE A 237 3.06 -5.52 -1.14
CA ILE A 237 2.17 -5.26 -2.26
C ILE A 237 1.04 -6.27 -2.15
N TYR A 238 -0.15 -5.79 -1.85
CA TYR A 238 -1.35 -6.61 -1.79
C TYR A 238 -1.75 -7.07 -3.20
N LEU A 239 -1.94 -8.35 -3.39
CA LEU A 239 -2.47 -8.92 -4.63
C LEU A 239 -3.87 -9.49 -4.43
N SER A 240 -4.06 -10.22 -3.33
CA SER A 240 -5.35 -10.78 -2.94
C SER A 240 -5.43 -10.97 -1.43
N ASP A 241 -6.59 -11.37 -0.93
CA ASP A 241 -6.80 -11.69 0.50
C ASP A 241 -5.80 -12.77 1.01
N ARG A 242 -5.21 -13.55 0.11
CA ARG A 242 -4.31 -14.66 0.43
C ARG A 242 -2.87 -14.44 0.01
N LEU A 243 -2.61 -13.42 -0.80
CA LEU A 243 -1.31 -13.23 -1.42
C LEU A 243 -0.85 -11.77 -1.36
N GLY A 244 0.22 -11.55 -0.63
CA GLY A 244 1.04 -10.32 -0.70
C GLY A 244 2.42 -10.67 -1.26
N VAL A 245 3.04 -9.74 -1.96
CA VAL A 245 4.37 -9.88 -2.57
C VAL A 245 5.26 -8.69 -2.22
N GLY A 246 6.54 -8.75 -2.62
CA GLY A 246 7.52 -7.68 -2.37
C GLY A 246 8.23 -7.80 -1.02
N LYS A 247 7.90 -8.82 -0.21
CA LYS A 247 8.60 -9.09 1.05
C LYS A 247 9.95 -9.72 0.80
N ILE A 248 10.99 -9.17 1.43
CA ILE A 248 12.33 -9.74 1.48
C ILE A 248 12.66 -9.95 2.95
N LEU A 249 13.05 -11.17 3.27
CA LEU A 249 13.50 -11.59 4.59
C LEU A 249 14.81 -12.34 4.42
N TYR A 250 15.81 -11.99 5.21
CA TYR A 250 17.01 -12.80 5.37
C TYR A 250 17.43 -12.84 6.84
N GLU A 251 18.05 -13.93 7.21
CA GLU A 251 18.44 -14.21 8.59
C GLU A 251 19.81 -14.84 8.66
N PHE A 252 20.59 -14.43 9.62
CA PHE A 252 21.90 -15.02 9.95
C PHE A 252 21.80 -15.67 11.32
N LEU A 253 22.20 -16.93 11.38
CA LEU A 253 22.23 -17.73 12.60
C LEU A 253 23.66 -18.06 12.97
N TRP A 254 24.00 -17.92 14.25
CA TRP A 254 25.24 -18.36 14.85
C TRP A 254 24.92 -19.31 15.99
N LEU A 255 25.49 -20.52 15.95
CA LEU A 255 25.33 -21.53 16.99
C LEU A 255 26.66 -21.70 17.73
N GLU A 256 26.60 -21.66 19.06
CA GLU A 256 27.72 -21.94 19.95
C GLU A 256 27.39 -23.14 20.81
N SER A 257 28.29 -24.12 20.87
CA SER A 257 28.22 -25.27 21.77
C SER A 257 29.42 -25.25 22.71
N ASP A 258 29.20 -25.49 23.98
CA ASP A 258 30.25 -25.61 25.01
C ASP A 258 30.96 -26.97 24.92
N SER A 259 30.51 -27.87 24.02
CA SER A 259 30.97 -29.28 23.93
C SER A 259 31.81 -29.60 22.71
N LEU A 260 32.42 -28.60 22.06
CA LEU A 260 33.40 -28.78 20.95
C LEU A 260 34.78 -28.33 21.37
#